data_ba051cce5e9f44986282469064891a47
#
_entry.id   ba051cce5e9f44986282469064891a47
#
_cell.length_a   1.000
_cell.length_b   1.000
_cell.length_c   1.000
_cell.angle_alpha   90.00
_cell.angle_beta   90.00
_cell.angle_gamma   90.00
#
_symmetry.space_group_name_H-M   'P 1'
#
loop_
_entity.id
_entity.type
_entity.pdbx_description
1 polymer ?
#
loop_
_entity_poly.entity_id
_entity_poly.type
_entity_poly.pdbx_seq_one_letter_code
_entity_poly.pdbx_strand_id
1 'polypeptide(L)'
;MHFGAIDFHTWISSQGGLVIPLCLTLWIALGDLRTHRIPNYLTLATALTGLTYNLVFHGWTGLSQGFLGMLLGFCFLILPYLWGGMGAGDVKALAALGAWLGPAQTLQLCCYMGIAGGLIALGILCWQGLLWGKIRQGWNMTWNFVLCRAGRAEFPDPPAWTTSREQKGFPYGVAIALGMLALMIIKG
;
A
#
# COMPACT_ATOMS: atom_id res chain seq x y z
N MET A 1 26.31 -13.24 -36.32
CA MET A 1 25.56 -12.38 -35.41
C MET A 1 24.33 -13.16 -34.98
N HIS A 2 24.42 -13.92 -33.87
CA HIS A 2 23.25 -14.55 -33.25
C HIS A 2 22.50 -13.46 -32.48
N PHE A 3 21.43 -12.97 -33.04
CA PHE A 3 20.36 -12.34 -32.24
C PHE A 3 19.83 -13.47 -31.37
N GLY A 4 20.29 -13.53 -30.11
CA GLY A 4 19.78 -14.46 -29.14
C GLY A 4 18.28 -14.25 -29.02
N ALA A 5 17.50 -15.27 -29.37
CA ALA A 5 16.13 -15.37 -28.98
C ALA A 5 16.13 -15.21 -27.46
N ILE A 6 15.71 -14.05 -26.97
CA ILE A 6 15.43 -13.84 -25.55
C ILE A 6 14.34 -14.86 -25.28
N ASP A 7 14.69 -15.95 -24.60
CA ASP A 7 13.72 -16.99 -24.28
C ASP A 7 12.58 -16.31 -23.53
N PHE A 8 11.40 -16.31 -24.15
CA PHE A 8 10.18 -15.70 -23.61
C PHE A 8 9.94 -16.12 -22.16
N HIS A 9 10.39 -17.33 -21.81
CA HIS A 9 10.33 -17.87 -20.46
C HIS A 9 11.28 -17.15 -19.49
N THR A 10 12.51 -16.85 -19.89
CA THR A 10 13.48 -16.10 -19.06
C THR A 10 13.08 -14.63 -18.92
N TRP A 11 12.51 -14.05 -19.98
CA TRP A 11 11.99 -12.67 -19.93
C TRP A 11 10.79 -12.57 -18.99
N ILE A 12 9.82 -13.49 -19.06
CA ILE A 12 8.68 -13.52 -18.12
C ILE A 12 9.15 -13.76 -16.70
N SER A 13 10.11 -14.64 -16.46
CA SER A 13 10.57 -14.91 -15.09
C SER A 13 11.33 -13.75 -14.47
N SER A 14 12.06 -12.94 -15.26
CA SER A 14 12.85 -11.82 -14.75
C SER A 14 12.10 -10.48 -14.75
N GLN A 15 11.43 -10.15 -15.84
CA GLN A 15 10.75 -8.86 -16.02
C GLN A 15 9.25 -8.95 -15.77
N GLY A 16 8.60 -10.06 -16.12
CA GLY A 16 7.16 -10.27 -15.94
C GLY A 16 6.75 -10.23 -14.47
N GLY A 17 7.64 -10.66 -13.56
CA GLY A 17 7.44 -10.59 -12.11
C GLY A 17 7.20 -9.17 -11.56
N LEU A 18 7.63 -8.12 -12.29
CA LEU A 18 7.42 -6.72 -11.92
C LEU A 18 6.45 -5.99 -12.85
N VAL A 19 6.47 -6.30 -14.14
CA VAL A 19 5.64 -5.60 -15.16
C VAL A 19 4.15 -5.91 -14.96
N ILE A 20 3.80 -7.18 -14.74
CA ILE A 20 2.39 -7.58 -14.56
C ILE A 20 1.79 -6.93 -13.30
N PRO A 21 2.40 -7.02 -12.10
CA PRO A 21 1.87 -6.34 -10.93
C PRO A 21 1.86 -4.80 -11.10
N LEU A 22 2.78 -4.20 -11.85
CA LEU A 22 2.74 -2.78 -12.18
C LEU A 22 1.48 -2.43 -12.99
N CYS A 23 1.18 -3.17 -14.06
CA CYS A 23 -0.02 -2.94 -14.87
C CYS A 23 -1.30 -3.09 -14.03
N LEU A 24 -1.36 -4.11 -13.17
CA LEU A 24 -2.48 -4.34 -12.25
C LEU A 24 -2.61 -3.20 -11.23
N THR A 25 -1.50 -2.71 -10.70
CA THR A 25 -1.48 -1.58 -9.76
C THR A 25 -1.96 -0.29 -10.42
N LEU A 26 -1.53 -0.01 -11.65
CA LEU A 26 -2.03 1.14 -12.42
C LEU A 26 -3.52 1.04 -12.69
N TRP A 27 -4.02 -0.15 -13.00
CA TRP A 27 -5.46 -0.37 -13.18
C TRP A 27 -6.24 -0.12 -11.88
N ILE A 28 -5.74 -0.63 -10.75
CA ILE A 28 -6.32 -0.40 -9.43
C ILE A 28 -6.32 1.10 -9.11
N ALA A 29 -5.21 1.81 -9.35
CA ALA A 29 -5.09 3.24 -9.11
C ALA A 29 -6.06 4.07 -9.97
N LEU A 30 -6.23 3.72 -11.24
CA LEU A 30 -7.20 4.36 -12.13
C LEU A 30 -8.66 4.12 -11.67
N GLY A 31 -8.95 2.91 -11.19
CA GLY A 31 -10.24 2.57 -10.59
C GLY A 31 -10.52 3.39 -9.33
N ASP A 32 -9.51 3.52 -8.45
CA ASP A 32 -9.60 4.29 -7.22
C ASP A 32 -9.85 5.78 -7.49
N LEU A 33 -9.16 6.37 -8.47
CA LEU A 33 -9.37 7.76 -8.87
C LEU A 33 -10.78 8.05 -9.42
N ARG A 34 -11.41 7.06 -10.05
CA ARG A 34 -12.74 7.22 -10.67
C ARG A 34 -13.89 6.94 -9.70
N THR A 35 -13.77 5.91 -8.89
CA THR A 35 -14.88 5.37 -8.09
C THR A 35 -14.65 5.48 -6.59
N HIS A 36 -13.42 5.85 -6.15
CA HIS A 36 -12.98 5.82 -4.75
C HIS A 36 -13.31 4.49 -4.05
N ARG A 37 -13.39 3.40 -4.84
CA ARG A 37 -13.66 2.05 -4.35
C ARG A 37 -12.87 1.04 -5.18
N ILE A 38 -12.08 0.23 -4.52
CA ILE A 38 -11.36 -0.87 -5.17
C ILE A 38 -12.29 -2.10 -5.21
N PRO A 39 -12.67 -2.61 -6.39
CA PRO A 39 -13.57 -3.77 -6.46
C PRO A 39 -12.87 -5.02 -5.92
N ASN A 40 -13.56 -5.75 -5.05
CA ASN A 40 -13.02 -6.95 -4.39
C ASN A 40 -12.60 -8.06 -5.37
N TYR A 41 -13.30 -8.19 -6.50
CA TYR A 41 -12.97 -9.21 -7.51
C TYR A 41 -11.59 -8.95 -8.15
N LEU A 42 -11.21 -7.68 -8.31
CA LEU A 42 -9.93 -7.30 -8.89
C LEU A 42 -8.77 -7.64 -7.94
N THR A 43 -8.90 -7.32 -6.66
CA THR A 43 -7.89 -7.67 -5.65
C THR A 43 -7.77 -9.19 -5.48
N LEU A 44 -8.88 -9.91 -5.49
CA LEU A 44 -8.88 -11.37 -5.42
C LEU A 44 -8.22 -11.99 -6.66
N ALA A 45 -8.58 -11.53 -7.86
CA ALA A 45 -7.96 -11.99 -9.10
C ALA A 45 -6.45 -11.72 -9.12
N THR A 46 -6.03 -10.53 -8.67
CA THR A 46 -4.61 -10.19 -8.55
C THR A 46 -3.87 -11.11 -7.57
N ALA A 47 -4.45 -11.43 -6.43
CA ALA A 47 -3.85 -12.34 -5.45
C ALA A 47 -3.72 -13.76 -6.01
N LEU A 48 -4.80 -14.29 -6.61
CA LEU A 48 -4.81 -15.65 -7.18
C LEU A 48 -3.81 -15.78 -8.33
N THR A 49 -3.78 -14.81 -9.24
CA THR A 49 -2.83 -14.83 -10.36
C THR A 49 -1.39 -14.72 -9.88
N GLY A 50 -1.11 -13.92 -8.83
CA GLY A 50 0.22 -13.83 -8.20
C GLY A 50 0.67 -15.14 -7.56
N LEU A 51 -0.20 -15.79 -6.78
CA LEU A 51 0.11 -17.08 -6.16
C LEU A 51 0.31 -18.17 -7.23
N THR A 52 -0.55 -18.21 -8.26
CA THR A 52 -0.42 -19.17 -9.37
C THR A 52 0.87 -18.94 -10.14
N TYR A 53 1.23 -17.68 -10.44
CA TYR A 53 2.50 -17.34 -11.10
C TYR A 53 3.69 -17.87 -10.29
N ASN A 54 3.75 -17.57 -8.99
CA ASN A 54 4.83 -18.02 -8.13
C ASN A 54 4.88 -19.55 -8.00
N LEU A 55 3.73 -20.22 -7.98
CA LEU A 55 3.67 -21.69 -7.96
C LEU A 55 4.21 -22.30 -9.27
N VAL A 56 3.82 -21.76 -10.42
CA VAL A 56 4.19 -22.29 -11.73
C VAL A 56 5.68 -22.06 -12.03
N PHE A 57 6.20 -20.87 -11.75
CA PHE A 57 7.57 -20.50 -12.10
C PHE A 57 8.62 -20.81 -11.02
N HIS A 58 8.23 -20.84 -9.76
CA HIS A 58 9.15 -21.03 -8.63
C HIS A 58 8.76 -22.23 -7.73
N GLY A 59 7.72 -23.01 -8.10
CA GLY A 59 7.26 -24.17 -7.35
C GLY A 59 6.74 -23.85 -5.95
N TRP A 60 6.84 -24.80 -5.03
CA TRP A 60 6.36 -24.68 -3.65
C TRP A 60 7.08 -23.58 -2.86
N THR A 61 8.35 -23.35 -3.12
CA THR A 61 9.10 -22.24 -2.52
C THR A 61 8.57 -20.88 -2.96
N GLY A 62 8.23 -20.74 -4.25
CA GLY A 62 7.59 -19.53 -4.77
C GLY A 62 6.20 -19.29 -4.17
N LEU A 63 5.39 -20.34 -4.05
CA LEU A 63 4.06 -20.25 -3.42
C LEU A 63 4.16 -19.77 -1.97
N SER A 64 5.10 -20.33 -1.18
CA SER A 64 5.31 -19.91 0.20
C SER A 64 5.78 -18.46 0.30
N GLN A 65 6.67 -18.03 -0.59
CA GLN A 65 7.14 -16.64 -0.67
C GLN A 65 5.98 -15.68 -1.05
N GLY A 66 5.15 -16.05 -2.03
CA GLY A 66 3.98 -15.26 -2.41
C GLY A 66 2.97 -15.15 -1.26
N PHE A 67 2.71 -16.26 -0.56
CA PHE A 67 1.82 -16.26 0.60
C PHE A 67 2.36 -15.40 1.76
N LEU A 68 3.67 -15.49 2.06
CA LEU A 68 4.31 -14.64 3.06
C LEU A 68 4.28 -13.17 2.68
N GLY A 69 4.50 -12.84 1.40
CA GLY A 69 4.38 -11.48 0.88
C GLY A 69 2.95 -10.93 1.04
N MET A 70 1.95 -11.74 0.71
CA MET A 70 0.54 -11.40 0.89
C MET A 70 0.20 -11.13 2.37
N LEU A 71 0.64 -12.01 3.27
CA LEU A 71 0.43 -11.85 4.71
C LEU A 71 1.12 -10.58 5.24
N LEU A 72 2.33 -10.31 4.79
CA LEU A 72 3.11 -9.14 5.19
C LEU A 72 2.45 -7.84 4.73
N GLY A 73 1.99 -7.77 3.48
CA GLY A 73 1.25 -6.63 2.94
C GLY A 73 -0.07 -6.38 3.68
N PHE A 74 -0.79 -7.46 4.04
CA PHE A 74 -2.00 -7.38 4.85
C PHE A 74 -1.69 -6.84 6.26
N CYS A 75 -0.71 -7.44 6.96
CA CYS A 75 -0.36 -7.06 8.33
C CYS A 75 0.16 -5.63 8.42
N PHE A 76 0.88 -5.14 7.41
CA PHE A 76 1.43 -3.78 7.41
C PHE A 76 0.34 -2.72 7.40
N LEU A 77 -0.72 -2.90 6.59
CA LEU A 77 -1.79 -1.91 6.46
C LEU A 77 -2.99 -2.15 7.39
N ILE A 78 -3.08 -3.29 8.06
CA ILE A 78 -4.19 -3.55 9.01
C ILE A 78 -4.16 -2.56 10.18
N LEU A 79 -2.97 -2.17 10.64
CA LEU A 79 -2.82 -1.22 11.75
C LEU A 79 -3.38 0.17 11.40
N PRO A 80 -2.94 0.86 10.32
CA PRO A 80 -3.53 2.14 9.93
C PRO A 80 -5.01 2.02 9.54
N TYR A 81 -5.46 0.87 9.03
CA TYR A 81 -6.88 0.61 8.78
C TYR A 81 -7.69 0.57 10.08
N LEU A 82 -7.23 -0.13 11.11
CA LEU A 82 -7.91 -0.20 12.42
C LEU A 82 -7.97 1.18 13.11
N TRP A 83 -7.01 2.05 12.85
CA TRP A 83 -7.04 3.44 13.32
C TRP A 83 -7.93 4.36 12.49
N GLY A 84 -8.60 3.82 11.47
CA GLY A 84 -9.54 4.58 10.62
C GLY A 84 -8.87 5.51 9.62
N GLY A 85 -7.55 5.42 9.44
CA GLY A 85 -6.78 6.26 8.52
C GLY A 85 -6.81 5.81 7.06
N MET A 86 -7.31 4.60 6.75
CA MET A 86 -7.20 3.99 5.42
C MET A 86 -8.41 3.14 5.07
N GLY A 87 -8.66 2.94 3.77
CA GLY A 87 -9.74 2.10 3.27
C GLY A 87 -9.39 0.60 3.30
N ALA A 88 -10.38 -0.27 3.54
CA ALA A 88 -10.20 -1.73 3.47
C ALA A 88 -9.75 -2.21 2.07
N GLY A 89 -10.04 -1.42 1.03
CA GLY A 89 -9.62 -1.70 -0.35
C GLY A 89 -8.11 -1.69 -0.51
N ASP A 90 -7.43 -0.71 0.10
CA ASP A 90 -5.98 -0.54 0.02
C ASP A 90 -5.23 -1.67 0.71
N VAL A 91 -5.75 -2.12 1.87
CA VAL A 91 -5.21 -3.29 2.60
C VAL A 91 -5.23 -4.53 1.71
N LYS A 92 -6.37 -4.77 1.03
CA LYS A 92 -6.53 -5.91 0.11
C LYS A 92 -5.64 -5.77 -1.12
N ALA A 93 -5.52 -4.56 -1.67
CA ALA A 93 -4.69 -4.29 -2.84
C ALA A 93 -3.20 -4.55 -2.54
N LEU A 94 -2.68 -4.06 -1.41
CA LEU A 94 -1.29 -4.30 -1.03
C LEU A 94 -1.04 -5.79 -0.72
N ALA A 95 -1.97 -6.46 -0.06
CA ALA A 95 -1.88 -7.90 0.16
C ALA A 95 -1.83 -8.68 -1.18
N ALA A 96 -2.68 -8.32 -2.14
CA ALA A 96 -2.71 -8.94 -3.45
C ALA A 96 -1.41 -8.72 -4.25
N LEU A 97 -0.83 -7.53 -4.17
CA LEU A 97 0.49 -7.24 -4.75
C LEU A 97 1.61 -8.02 -4.04
N GLY A 98 1.50 -8.20 -2.73
CA GLY A 98 2.43 -9.02 -1.96
C GLY A 98 2.49 -10.47 -2.44
N ALA A 99 1.36 -11.01 -2.93
CA ALA A 99 1.30 -12.34 -3.52
C ALA A 99 2.16 -12.49 -4.80
N TRP A 100 2.39 -11.41 -5.54
CA TRP A 100 3.28 -11.36 -6.69
C TRP A 100 4.74 -11.16 -6.31
N LEU A 101 4.99 -10.23 -5.40
CA LEU A 101 6.31 -9.70 -5.09
C LEU A 101 7.11 -10.56 -4.10
N GLY A 102 6.42 -11.32 -3.24
CA GLY A 102 7.05 -11.98 -2.09
C GLY A 102 7.44 -10.99 -0.98
N PRO A 103 7.94 -11.47 0.18
CA PRO A 103 8.04 -10.68 1.40
C PRO A 103 9.04 -9.52 1.30
N ALA A 104 10.22 -9.75 0.70
CA ALA A 104 11.27 -8.74 0.63
C ALA A 104 10.86 -7.53 -0.23
N GLN A 105 10.27 -7.77 -1.39
CA GLN A 105 9.84 -6.71 -2.30
C GLN A 105 8.56 -6.02 -1.79
N THR A 106 7.68 -6.75 -1.10
CA THR A 106 6.50 -6.17 -0.44
C THR A 106 6.92 -5.18 0.64
N LEU A 107 7.95 -5.51 1.43
CA LEU A 107 8.46 -4.58 2.44
C LEU A 107 9.05 -3.31 1.80
N GLN A 108 9.81 -3.45 0.71
CA GLN A 108 10.33 -2.31 -0.06
C GLN A 108 9.18 -1.45 -0.61
N LEU A 109 8.15 -2.09 -1.18
CA LEU A 109 6.95 -1.40 -1.67
C LEU A 109 6.25 -0.63 -0.54
N CYS A 110 6.11 -1.21 0.65
CA CYS A 110 5.56 -0.53 1.83
C CYS A 110 6.36 0.74 2.18
N CYS A 111 7.70 0.68 2.15
CA CYS A 111 8.56 1.83 2.41
C CYS A 111 8.35 2.93 1.35
N TYR A 112 8.39 2.58 0.07
CA TYR A 112 8.22 3.57 -1.01
C TYR A 112 6.82 4.17 -1.03
N MET A 113 5.78 3.34 -0.81
CA MET A 113 4.41 3.80 -0.67
C MET A 113 4.25 4.74 0.52
N GLY A 114 4.89 4.43 1.66
CA GLY A 114 4.87 5.28 2.85
C GLY A 114 5.52 6.64 2.59
N ILE A 115 6.66 6.67 1.90
CA ILE A 115 7.34 7.91 1.51
C ILE A 115 6.47 8.71 0.53
N ALA A 116 5.97 8.07 -0.53
CA ALA A 116 5.13 8.72 -1.54
C ALA A 116 3.85 9.28 -0.92
N GLY A 117 3.14 8.45 -0.13
CA GLY A 117 1.91 8.86 0.57
C GLY A 117 2.17 9.99 1.58
N GLY A 118 3.26 9.92 2.31
CA GLY A 118 3.70 10.98 3.23
C GLY A 118 3.98 12.30 2.52
N LEU A 119 4.68 12.27 1.39
CA LEU A 119 4.94 13.46 0.56
C LEU A 119 3.66 14.06 -0.01
N ILE A 120 2.74 13.23 -0.52
CA ILE A 120 1.44 13.70 -1.02
C ILE A 120 0.63 14.32 0.12
N ALA A 121 0.57 13.67 1.28
CA ALA A 121 -0.12 14.19 2.46
C ALA A 121 0.45 15.54 2.91
N LEU A 122 1.78 15.66 2.99
CA LEU A 122 2.45 16.92 3.29
C LEU A 122 2.13 17.99 2.25
N GLY A 123 2.17 17.67 0.97
CA GLY A 123 1.82 18.60 -0.11
C GLY A 123 0.39 19.14 0.03
N ILE A 124 -0.57 18.27 0.30
CA ILE A 124 -1.98 18.65 0.52
C ILE A 124 -2.12 19.55 1.76
N LEU A 125 -1.46 19.19 2.87
CA LEU A 125 -1.49 20.00 4.10
C LEU A 125 -0.84 21.38 3.90
N CYS A 126 0.28 21.45 3.15
CA CYS A 126 0.92 22.71 2.79
C CYS A 126 -0.02 23.59 1.97
N TRP A 127 -0.66 23.02 0.95
CA TRP A 127 -1.57 23.77 0.08
C TRP A 127 -2.80 24.31 0.82
N GLN A 128 -3.33 23.53 1.75
CA GLN A 128 -4.50 23.93 2.54
C GLN A 128 -4.16 24.92 3.67
N GLY A 129 -2.88 25.25 3.89
CA GLY A 129 -2.45 26.13 4.98
C GLY A 129 -2.72 25.57 6.39
N LEU A 130 -3.15 24.32 6.49
CA LEU A 130 -3.54 23.66 7.73
C LEU A 130 -2.38 22.99 8.47
N LEU A 131 -1.17 23.05 7.92
CA LEU A 131 0.02 22.38 8.47
C LEU A 131 0.25 22.71 9.93
N TRP A 132 0.24 23.99 10.27
CA TRP A 132 0.50 24.46 11.64
C TRP A 132 -0.59 24.05 12.61
N GLY A 133 -1.85 24.07 12.17
CA GLY A 133 -2.99 23.63 12.97
C GLY A 133 -2.96 22.13 13.26
N LYS A 134 -2.66 21.32 12.26
CA LYS A 134 -2.59 19.84 12.37
C LYS A 134 -1.38 19.39 13.21
N ILE A 135 -0.22 20.02 13.05
CA ILE A 135 0.96 19.74 13.87
C ILE A 135 0.70 20.08 15.34
N ARG A 136 0.11 21.24 15.61
CA ARG A 136 -0.26 21.66 16.98
C ARG A 136 -1.30 20.73 17.59
N GLN A 137 -2.28 20.27 16.79
CA GLN A 137 -3.30 19.32 17.25
C GLN A 137 -2.69 17.94 17.55
N GLY A 138 -1.81 17.43 16.69
CA GLY A 138 -1.09 16.19 16.93
C GLY A 138 -0.19 16.26 18.18
N TRP A 139 0.49 17.39 18.37
CA TRP A 139 1.30 17.63 19.56
C TRP A 139 0.46 17.63 20.84
N ASN A 140 -0.68 18.32 20.84
CA ASN A 140 -1.58 18.33 21.98
C ASN A 140 -2.16 16.93 22.26
N MET A 141 -2.44 16.14 21.23
CA MET A 141 -2.97 14.79 21.39
C MET A 141 -1.93 13.83 21.99
N THR A 142 -0.69 13.89 21.53
CA THR A 142 0.42 13.10 22.12
C THR A 142 0.70 13.54 23.55
N TRP A 143 0.70 14.82 23.83
CA TRP A 143 0.89 15.36 25.16
C TRP A 143 -0.22 14.93 26.13
N ASN A 144 -1.47 15.04 25.72
CA ASN A 144 -2.61 14.57 26.50
C ASN A 144 -2.58 13.06 26.74
N PHE A 145 -2.17 12.28 25.74
CA PHE A 145 -2.00 10.83 25.91
C PHE A 145 -0.94 10.49 26.97
N VAL A 146 0.19 11.19 26.95
CA VAL A 146 1.25 11.05 27.97
C VAL A 146 0.74 11.45 29.35
N LEU A 147 -0.02 12.54 29.46
CA LEU A 147 -0.61 13.00 30.73
C LEU A 147 -1.69 12.05 31.26
N CYS A 148 -2.54 11.47 30.38
CA CYS A 148 -3.49 10.43 30.76
C CYS A 148 -2.79 9.19 31.31
N ARG A 149 -1.70 8.76 30.67
CA ARG A 149 -0.91 7.61 31.16
C ARG A 149 -0.21 7.91 32.48
N ALA A 150 0.06 9.17 32.76
CA ALA A 150 0.59 9.64 34.06
C ALA A 150 -0.50 9.86 35.13
N GLY A 151 -1.76 9.55 34.86
CA GLY A 151 -2.90 9.69 35.77
C GLY A 151 -3.27 11.16 36.09
N ARG A 152 -2.86 12.11 35.22
CA ARG A 152 -3.02 13.56 35.44
C ARG A 152 -4.09 14.23 34.56
N ALA A 153 -4.71 13.48 33.66
CA ALA A 153 -5.78 14.00 32.79
C ALA A 153 -6.82 12.92 32.50
N GLU A 154 -8.07 13.33 32.31
CA GLU A 154 -9.14 12.48 31.79
C GLU A 154 -8.90 12.22 30.31
N PHE A 155 -9.39 11.05 29.80
CA PHE A 155 -9.33 10.75 28.38
C PHE A 155 -10.07 11.85 27.62
N PRO A 156 -9.40 12.57 26.70
CA PRO A 156 -10.10 13.54 25.88
C PRO A 156 -11.16 12.83 25.03
N ASP A 157 -12.32 13.48 24.86
CA ASP A 157 -13.35 13.00 23.94
C ASP A 157 -12.72 12.69 22.57
N PRO A 158 -13.17 11.62 21.90
CA PRO A 158 -12.66 11.28 20.59
C PRO A 158 -12.80 12.50 19.67
N PRO A 159 -11.73 12.91 18.98
CA PRO A 159 -11.77 14.11 18.16
C PRO A 159 -12.87 14.00 17.10
N ALA A 160 -13.53 15.11 16.80
CA ALA A 160 -14.70 15.20 15.91
C ALA A 160 -14.50 14.58 14.50
N TRP A 161 -13.26 14.33 14.09
CA TRP A 161 -12.97 13.63 12.82
C TRP A 161 -13.26 12.12 12.89
N THR A 162 -13.37 11.51 14.07
CA THR A 162 -13.77 10.09 14.20
C THR A 162 -15.25 9.89 13.90
N THR A 163 -16.06 10.95 14.01
CA THR A 163 -17.49 10.96 13.72
C THR A 163 -17.82 11.41 12.30
N SER A 164 -16.91 12.09 11.60
CA SER A 164 -17.11 12.55 10.23
C SER A 164 -16.85 11.44 9.23
N ARG A 165 -17.90 10.70 8.89
CA ARG A 165 -17.91 9.63 7.87
C ARG A 165 -17.69 10.15 6.43
N GLU A 166 -17.42 11.43 6.24
CA GLU A 166 -17.13 12.12 4.97
C GLU A 166 -15.66 12.55 4.85
N GLN A 167 -14.72 11.68 5.19
CA GLN A 167 -13.38 11.89 4.65
C GLN A 167 -13.42 11.49 3.18
N LYS A 168 -13.35 12.50 2.27
CA LYS A 168 -12.89 12.27 0.89
C LYS A 168 -11.62 11.44 1.00
N GLY A 169 -11.72 10.15 0.64
CA GLY A 169 -10.65 9.20 0.82
C GLY A 169 -9.37 9.75 0.18
N PHE A 170 -8.29 9.76 0.95
CA PHE A 170 -6.97 10.02 0.40
C PHE A 170 -6.72 8.97 -0.70
N PRO A 171 -6.23 9.35 -1.90
CA PRO A 171 -6.04 8.41 -3.00
C PRO A 171 -4.82 7.50 -2.73
N TYR A 172 -4.97 6.56 -1.79
CA TYR A 172 -3.91 5.60 -1.45
C TYR A 172 -3.52 4.71 -2.62
N GLY A 173 -4.44 4.43 -3.54
CA GLY A 173 -4.15 3.72 -4.77
C GLY A 173 -3.05 4.39 -5.59
N VAL A 174 -3.01 5.72 -5.61
CA VAL A 174 -1.94 6.49 -6.27
C VAL A 174 -0.61 6.32 -5.55
N ALA A 175 -0.60 6.33 -4.21
CA ALA A 175 0.62 6.12 -3.43
C ALA A 175 1.20 4.71 -3.64
N ILE A 176 0.34 3.68 -3.74
CA ILE A 176 0.74 2.31 -4.07
C ILE A 176 1.34 2.26 -5.48
N ALA A 177 0.72 2.92 -6.47
CA ALA A 177 1.22 2.97 -7.84
C ALA A 177 2.58 3.66 -7.95
N LEU A 178 2.76 4.79 -7.26
CA LEU A 178 4.05 5.49 -7.20
C LEU A 178 5.13 4.65 -6.50
N GLY A 179 4.78 3.96 -5.42
CA GLY A 179 5.66 3.03 -4.73
C GLY A 179 6.11 1.87 -5.64
N MET A 180 5.20 1.34 -6.44
CA MET A 180 5.50 0.27 -7.40
C MET A 180 6.38 0.76 -8.54
N LEU A 181 6.15 1.97 -9.06
CA LEU A 181 7.01 2.61 -10.05
C LEU A 181 8.42 2.82 -9.51
N ALA A 182 8.54 3.34 -8.28
CA ALA A 182 9.85 3.53 -7.63
C ALA A 182 10.60 2.21 -7.48
N LEU A 183 9.90 1.13 -7.08
CA LEU A 183 10.47 -0.19 -6.95
C LEU A 183 10.98 -0.72 -8.30
N MET A 184 10.24 -0.49 -9.38
CA MET A 184 10.64 -0.90 -10.73
C MET A 184 11.88 -0.14 -11.22
N ILE A 185 11.95 1.19 -11.00
CA ILE A 185 13.09 2.03 -11.41
C ILE A 185 14.37 1.63 -10.67
N ILE A 186 14.28 1.26 -9.40
CA ILE A 186 15.46 0.93 -8.59
C ILE A 186 15.95 -0.49 -8.88
N LYS A 187 15.08 -1.39 -9.32
CA LYS A 187 15.43 -2.79 -9.65
C LYS A 187 15.70 -3.06 -11.13
N GLY A 188 15.20 -2.21 -12.04
CA GLY A 188 15.44 -2.32 -13.48
C GLY A 188 16.74 -1.66 -13.84
#